data_af752ab21db20584a2e7c4548ec0da4c
#
_entry.id   af752ab21db20584a2e7c4548ec0da4c
#
_cell.length_a   1.000
_cell.length_b   1.000
_cell.length_c   1.000
_cell.angle_alpha   90.00
_cell.angle_beta   90.00
_cell.angle_gamma   90.00
#
_symmetry.space_group_name_H-M   'P 1'
#
loop_
_entity.id
_entity.type
_entity.pdbx_description
1 polymer ?
#
loop_
_entity_poly.entity_id
_entity_poly.type
_entity_poly.pdbx_seq_one_letter_code
_entity_poly.pdbx_strand_id
1 'polypeptide(L)'
;MKSSNKQIIIEHSALNLFNIVLDLKKYPDFIPWCSNMNIISKKNNEIFADMYVVYKFLLPQKFGSHVVFDKNKLIIKTTYINGPLKDLSTNWEFVSISKTRTQINFNIKFQFKNFLHQKLAETFYPLIENKMIKSFENRANQLFN
;
A
#
# COMPACT_ATOMS: atom_id res chain seq x y z
N MET A 1 15.27 -0.37 -11.71
CA MET A 1 14.06 -0.78 -10.98
C MET A 1 14.38 -1.09 -9.53
N LYS A 2 13.59 -0.59 -8.62
CA LYS A 2 13.72 -0.89 -7.19
C LYS A 2 12.76 -2.01 -6.80
N SER A 3 13.25 -2.97 -6.03
CA SER A 3 12.45 -4.08 -5.49
C SER A 3 12.74 -4.21 -4.00
N SER A 4 11.71 -4.48 -3.20
CA SER A 4 11.85 -4.71 -1.77
C SER A 4 10.88 -5.80 -1.31
N ASN A 5 11.38 -6.68 -0.45
CA ASN A 5 10.58 -7.70 0.24
C ASN A 5 10.71 -7.46 1.73
N LYS A 6 9.58 -7.41 2.44
CA LYS A 6 9.56 -7.17 3.87
C LYS A 6 8.62 -8.14 4.57
N GLN A 7 9.07 -8.67 5.71
CA GLN A 7 8.23 -9.47 6.61
C GLN A 7 8.08 -8.71 7.91
N ILE A 8 6.85 -8.58 8.40
CA ILE A 8 6.53 -7.81 9.59
C ILE A 8 5.56 -8.61 10.45
N ILE A 9 5.76 -8.57 11.77
CA ILE A 9 4.83 -9.15 12.73
C ILE A 9 4.03 -8.02 13.37
N ILE A 10 2.71 -8.11 13.33
CA ILE A 10 1.80 -7.13 13.93
C ILE A 10 0.82 -7.86 14.84
N GLU A 11 0.57 -7.29 16.02
CA GLU A 11 -0.27 -7.87 17.08
C GLU A 11 -1.76 -7.55 16.84
N HIS A 12 -2.28 -7.99 15.70
CA HIS A 12 -3.68 -7.90 15.32
C HIS A 12 -4.03 -9.08 14.43
N SER A 13 -5.32 -9.41 14.31
CA SER A 13 -5.76 -10.52 13.48
C SER A 13 -5.50 -10.26 11.99
N ALA A 14 -5.24 -11.33 11.24
CA ALA A 14 -4.98 -11.25 9.81
C ALA A 14 -6.16 -10.63 9.06
N LEU A 15 -7.39 -10.98 9.41
CA LEU A 15 -8.57 -10.43 8.76
C LEU A 15 -8.72 -8.93 9.02
N ASN A 16 -8.47 -8.47 10.24
CA ASN A 16 -8.55 -7.05 10.56
C ASN A 16 -7.52 -6.24 9.78
N LEU A 17 -6.28 -6.73 9.70
CA LEU A 17 -5.21 -6.07 8.95
C LEU A 17 -5.51 -6.08 7.45
N PHE A 18 -5.97 -7.20 6.92
CA PHE A 18 -6.39 -7.30 5.53
C PHE A 18 -7.45 -6.25 5.19
N ASN A 19 -8.46 -6.10 6.04
CA ASN A 19 -9.55 -5.16 5.80
C ASN A 19 -9.06 -3.71 5.84
N ILE A 20 -8.11 -3.36 6.70
CA ILE A 20 -7.53 -2.01 6.74
C ILE A 20 -6.79 -1.70 5.45
N VAL A 21 -5.95 -2.63 4.97
CA VAL A 21 -5.18 -2.43 3.74
C VAL A 21 -6.09 -2.40 2.52
N LEU A 22 -7.18 -3.15 2.52
CA LEU A 22 -8.13 -3.18 1.41
C LEU A 22 -9.03 -1.93 1.37
N ASP A 23 -9.25 -1.26 2.49
CA ASP A 23 -10.15 -0.10 2.57
C ASP A 23 -9.45 1.18 2.06
N LEU A 24 -9.25 1.23 0.75
CA LEU A 24 -8.51 2.29 0.08
C LEU A 24 -9.09 3.67 0.33
N LYS A 25 -10.41 3.77 0.40
CA LYS A 25 -11.09 5.06 0.56
C LYS A 25 -10.69 5.78 1.85
N LYS A 26 -10.24 5.04 2.86
CA LYS A 26 -9.84 5.58 4.16
C LYS A 26 -8.37 6.00 4.22
N TYR A 27 -7.57 5.70 3.20
CA TYR A 27 -6.14 6.03 3.20
C TYR A 27 -5.84 7.51 3.49
N PRO A 28 -6.59 8.49 2.96
CA PRO A 28 -6.32 9.90 3.31
C PRO A 28 -6.42 10.21 4.80
N ASP A 29 -7.16 9.39 5.56
CA ASP A 29 -7.35 9.62 7.00
C ASP A 29 -6.09 9.27 7.82
N PHE A 30 -5.20 8.41 7.30
CA PHE A 30 -4.07 7.93 8.10
C PHE A 30 -2.76 7.73 7.36
N ILE A 31 -2.73 7.74 6.02
CA ILE A 31 -1.49 7.65 5.24
C ILE A 31 -1.00 9.08 4.96
N PRO A 32 0.17 9.49 5.50
CA PRO A 32 0.58 10.91 5.47
C PRO A 32 0.68 11.53 4.08
N TRP A 33 1.10 10.76 3.07
CA TRP A 33 1.27 11.28 1.70
C TRP A 33 0.05 11.07 0.81
N CYS A 34 -0.98 10.42 1.29
CA CYS A 34 -2.21 10.25 0.51
C CYS A 34 -3.15 11.42 0.79
N SER A 35 -3.26 12.34 -0.17
CA SER A 35 -4.12 13.51 -0.01
C SER A 35 -5.57 13.21 -0.40
N ASN A 36 -5.79 12.26 -1.30
CA ASN A 36 -7.12 11.87 -1.72
C ASN A 36 -7.08 10.47 -2.35
N MET A 37 -8.21 9.79 -2.33
CA MET A 37 -8.40 8.49 -2.97
C MET A 37 -9.74 8.50 -3.68
N ASN A 38 -9.72 8.30 -5.00
CA ASN A 38 -10.94 8.23 -5.79
C ASN A 38 -11.17 6.80 -6.27
N ILE A 39 -12.23 6.17 -5.80
CA ILE A 39 -12.62 4.83 -6.24
C ILE A 39 -13.39 4.97 -7.54
N ILE A 40 -12.81 4.51 -8.65
CA ILE A 40 -13.41 4.59 -9.97
C ILE A 40 -14.44 3.48 -10.14
N SER A 41 -14.09 2.25 -9.79
CA SER A 41 -15.02 1.13 -9.79
C SER A 41 -14.59 0.08 -8.80
N LYS A 42 -15.59 -0.63 -8.24
CA LYS A 42 -15.37 -1.75 -7.33
C LYS A 42 -16.36 -2.84 -7.71
N LYS A 43 -15.85 -3.98 -8.14
CA LYS A 43 -16.68 -5.07 -8.65
C LYS A 43 -16.04 -6.40 -8.31
N ASN A 44 -16.80 -7.29 -7.64
CA ASN A 44 -16.31 -8.61 -7.21
C ASN A 44 -15.04 -8.48 -6.36
N ASN A 45 -13.91 -8.96 -6.87
CA ASN A 45 -12.61 -8.95 -6.21
C ASN A 45 -11.63 -7.94 -6.84
N GLU A 46 -12.14 -6.92 -7.53
CA GLU A 46 -11.33 -5.92 -8.22
C GLU A 46 -11.73 -4.51 -7.83
N ILE A 47 -10.73 -3.64 -7.69
CA ILE A 47 -10.93 -2.20 -7.44
C ILE A 47 -10.04 -1.44 -8.41
N PHE A 48 -10.63 -0.46 -9.12
CA PHE A 48 -9.88 0.54 -9.88
C PHE A 48 -9.96 1.85 -9.13
N ALA A 49 -8.80 2.43 -8.83
CA ALA A 49 -8.73 3.64 -8.00
C ALA A 49 -7.60 4.56 -8.44
N ASP A 50 -7.82 5.87 -8.25
CA ASP A 50 -6.79 6.88 -8.38
C ASP A 50 -6.36 7.34 -6.99
N MET A 51 -5.07 7.21 -6.69
CA MET A 51 -4.48 7.73 -5.46
C MET A 51 -3.74 9.02 -5.76
N TYR A 52 -4.02 10.05 -4.97
CA TYR A 52 -3.36 11.35 -5.09
C TYR A 52 -2.28 11.45 -4.01
N VAL A 53 -1.03 11.60 -4.46
CA VAL A 53 0.15 11.55 -3.59
C VAL A 53 0.81 12.92 -3.55
N VAL A 54 1.10 13.39 -2.33
CA VAL A 54 1.90 14.60 -2.08
C VAL A 54 3.07 14.19 -1.19
N TYR A 55 4.29 14.37 -1.69
CA TYR A 55 5.49 14.03 -0.94
C TYR A 55 6.59 15.07 -1.17
N LYS A 56 7.53 15.17 -0.23
CA LYS A 56 8.51 16.26 -0.09
C LYS A 56 9.24 16.66 -1.38
N PHE A 57 9.62 15.71 -2.21
CA PHE A 57 10.48 15.96 -3.38
C PHE A 57 9.76 15.79 -4.70
N LEU A 58 8.45 15.52 -4.64
CA LEU A 58 7.63 15.31 -5.83
C LEU A 58 6.50 16.33 -5.85
N LEU A 59 6.20 16.85 -7.05
CA LEU A 59 4.97 17.58 -7.26
C LEU A 59 3.80 16.64 -7.01
N PRO A 60 2.61 17.16 -6.64
CA PRO A 60 1.43 16.32 -6.47
C PRO A 60 1.21 15.43 -7.69
N GLN A 61 1.03 14.13 -7.46
CA GLN A 61 0.90 13.13 -8.51
C GLN A 61 -0.37 12.28 -8.34
N LYS A 62 -0.93 11.86 -9.45
CA LYS A 62 -2.06 10.93 -9.48
C LYS A 62 -1.54 9.56 -9.97
N PHE A 63 -1.81 8.51 -9.18
CA PHE A 63 -1.44 7.13 -9.50
C PHE A 63 -2.71 6.33 -9.74
N GLY A 64 -2.93 5.90 -10.97
CA GLY A 64 -4.01 4.97 -11.29
C GLY A 64 -3.60 3.55 -10.98
N SER A 65 -4.45 2.81 -10.29
CA SER A 65 -4.15 1.46 -9.77
C SER A 65 -5.29 0.49 -10.03
N HIS A 66 -4.91 -0.76 -10.27
CA HIS A 66 -5.81 -1.91 -10.33
C HIS A 66 -5.48 -2.83 -9.16
N VAL A 67 -6.43 -2.98 -8.25
CA VAL A 67 -6.27 -3.81 -7.05
C VAL A 67 -7.10 -5.07 -7.19
N VAL A 68 -6.46 -6.22 -7.04
CA VAL A 68 -7.11 -7.53 -7.03
C VAL A 68 -6.87 -8.18 -5.66
N PHE A 69 -7.91 -8.73 -5.07
CA PHE A 69 -7.80 -9.31 -3.74
C PHE A 69 -8.52 -10.66 -3.63
N ASP A 70 -8.04 -11.47 -2.70
CA ASP A 70 -8.61 -12.77 -2.38
C ASP A 70 -8.85 -12.83 -0.87
N LYS A 71 -10.14 -12.79 -0.47
CA LYS A 71 -10.53 -12.80 0.95
C LYS A 71 -10.26 -14.13 1.63
N ASN A 72 -10.24 -15.22 0.89
CA ASN A 72 -10.00 -16.55 1.46
C ASN A 72 -8.52 -16.75 1.79
N LYS A 73 -7.64 -16.28 0.89
CA LYS A 73 -6.19 -16.38 1.06
C LYS A 73 -5.60 -15.18 1.79
N LEU A 74 -6.37 -14.09 1.96
CA LEU A 74 -5.92 -12.83 2.54
C LEU A 74 -4.71 -12.27 1.78
N ILE A 75 -4.89 -12.07 0.49
CA ILE A 75 -3.88 -11.53 -0.42
C ILE A 75 -4.45 -10.30 -1.13
N ILE A 76 -3.64 -9.25 -1.25
CA ILE A 76 -3.98 -8.04 -2.00
C ILE A 76 -2.84 -7.74 -2.96
N LYS A 77 -3.16 -7.64 -4.25
CA LYS A 77 -2.17 -7.29 -5.30
C LYS A 77 -2.59 -6.01 -5.97
N THR A 78 -1.65 -5.09 -6.13
CA THR A 78 -1.87 -3.83 -6.84
C THR A 78 -0.96 -3.75 -8.04
N THR A 79 -1.54 -3.36 -9.18
CA THR A 79 -0.80 -3.13 -10.42
C THR A 79 -1.06 -1.70 -10.87
N TYR A 80 0.01 -1.01 -11.26
CA TYR A 80 -0.01 0.35 -11.74
C TYR A 80 -0.66 0.43 -13.12
N ILE A 81 -1.49 1.46 -13.35
CA ILE A 81 -2.13 1.70 -14.65
C ILE A 81 -1.53 2.92 -15.33
N ASN A 82 -1.54 4.08 -14.66
CA ASN A 82 -1.02 5.32 -15.24
C ASN A 82 -0.58 6.31 -14.16
N GLY A 83 0.29 7.24 -14.57
CA GLY A 83 0.87 8.27 -13.70
C GLY A 83 2.35 8.47 -14.01
N PRO A 84 3.18 8.87 -13.03
CA PRO A 84 4.59 9.23 -13.25
C PRO A 84 5.54 8.03 -13.35
N LEU A 85 5.05 6.81 -13.25
CA LEU A 85 5.88 5.61 -13.22
C LEU A 85 5.90 4.92 -14.58
N LYS A 86 6.95 4.13 -14.81
CA LYS A 86 6.94 3.09 -15.84
C LYS A 86 6.25 1.84 -15.32
N ASP A 87 6.49 1.49 -14.06
CA ASP A 87 5.96 0.29 -13.46
C ASP A 87 5.84 0.43 -11.95
N LEU A 88 4.82 -0.20 -11.39
CA LEU A 88 4.64 -0.36 -9.95
C LEU A 88 3.76 -1.57 -9.71
N SER A 89 4.22 -2.47 -8.84
CA SER A 89 3.39 -3.57 -8.36
C SER A 89 3.64 -3.78 -6.88
N THR A 90 2.59 -4.11 -6.14
CA THR A 90 2.69 -4.49 -4.73
C THR A 90 1.94 -5.80 -4.50
N ASN A 91 2.42 -6.56 -3.52
CA ASN A 91 1.74 -7.76 -3.06
C ASN A 91 1.75 -7.80 -1.54
N TRP A 92 0.58 -7.95 -0.96
CA TRP A 92 0.38 -8.10 0.48
C TRP A 92 -0.17 -9.49 0.75
N GLU A 93 0.47 -10.23 1.64
CA GLU A 93 -0.04 -11.50 2.13
C GLU A 93 -0.10 -11.46 3.66
N PHE A 94 -1.25 -11.81 4.21
CA PHE A 94 -1.51 -11.76 5.65
C PHE A 94 -1.61 -13.19 6.17
N VAL A 95 -0.57 -13.63 6.89
CA VAL A 95 -0.46 -14.99 7.40
C VAL A 95 -0.76 -14.98 8.90
N SER A 96 -1.86 -15.63 9.30
CA SER A 96 -2.25 -15.71 10.69
C SER A 96 -1.27 -16.59 11.47
N ILE A 97 -0.66 -16.04 12.53
CA ILE A 97 0.14 -16.80 13.49
C ILE A 97 -0.78 -17.27 14.64
N SER A 98 -1.66 -16.37 15.08
CA SER A 98 -2.67 -16.66 16.09
C SER A 98 -3.88 -15.75 15.82
N LYS A 99 -4.92 -15.82 16.67
CA LYS A 99 -6.09 -14.95 16.55
C LYS A 99 -5.78 -13.47 16.66
N THR A 100 -4.66 -13.12 17.30
CA THR A 100 -4.27 -11.73 17.59
C THR A 100 -2.91 -11.37 17.04
N ARG A 101 -2.31 -12.21 16.18
CA ARG A 101 -0.96 -12.02 15.70
C ARG A 101 -0.83 -12.46 14.26
N THR A 102 -0.23 -11.61 13.43
CA THR A 102 -0.12 -11.83 11.98
C THR A 102 1.28 -11.53 11.49
N GLN A 103 1.78 -12.37 10.58
CA GLN A 103 2.93 -12.05 9.76
C GLN A 103 2.45 -11.48 8.44
N ILE A 104 2.87 -10.26 8.11
CA ILE A 104 2.62 -9.63 6.82
C ILE A 104 3.84 -9.83 5.95
N ASN A 105 3.64 -10.41 4.77
CA ASN A 105 4.64 -10.49 3.72
C ASN A 105 4.32 -9.43 2.67
N PHE A 106 5.17 -8.42 2.55
CA PHE A 106 4.97 -7.31 1.64
C PHE A 106 6.09 -7.28 0.58
N ASN A 107 5.68 -7.17 -0.68
CA ASN A 107 6.60 -7.02 -1.80
C ASN A 107 6.21 -5.80 -2.63
N ILE A 108 7.20 -5.03 -3.05
CA ILE A 108 7.00 -3.91 -3.96
C ILE A 108 8.10 -3.89 -5.01
N LYS A 109 7.71 -3.53 -6.24
CA LYS A 109 8.62 -3.21 -7.33
C LYS A 109 8.18 -1.92 -7.96
N PHE A 110 9.11 -0.98 -8.21
CA PHE A 110 8.74 0.28 -8.84
C PHE A 110 9.85 0.84 -9.70
N GLN A 111 9.45 1.61 -10.72
CA GLN A 111 10.35 2.39 -11.56
C GLN A 111 9.65 3.66 -12.03
N PHE A 112 10.26 4.81 -11.80
CA PHE A 112 9.81 6.09 -12.33
C PHE A 112 10.27 6.29 -13.78
N LYS A 113 9.53 7.08 -14.55
CA LYS A 113 9.93 7.46 -15.90
C LYS A 113 11.14 8.38 -15.89
N ASN A 114 11.18 9.31 -14.91
CA ASN A 114 12.23 10.30 -14.76
C ASN A 114 13.36 9.72 -13.90
N PHE A 115 14.60 9.79 -14.38
CA PHE A 115 15.78 9.25 -13.70
C PHE A 115 15.99 9.89 -12.32
N LEU A 116 15.81 11.20 -12.22
CA LEU A 116 15.99 11.92 -10.96
C LEU A 116 14.96 11.49 -9.93
N HIS A 117 13.68 11.34 -10.33
CA HIS A 117 12.62 10.85 -9.46
C HIS A 117 12.94 9.44 -8.97
N GLN A 118 13.47 8.57 -9.86
CA GLN A 118 13.86 7.21 -9.48
C GLN A 118 14.95 7.23 -8.41
N LYS A 119 15.97 8.06 -8.58
CA LYS A 119 17.07 8.18 -7.60
C LYS A 119 16.59 8.68 -6.26
N LEU A 120 15.75 9.70 -6.24
CA LEU A 120 15.17 10.23 -5.01
C LEU A 120 14.29 9.17 -4.31
N ALA A 121 13.45 8.49 -5.08
CA ALA A 121 12.58 7.45 -4.54
C ALA A 121 13.39 6.29 -3.95
N GLU A 122 14.43 5.82 -4.62
CA GLU A 122 15.30 4.75 -4.11
C GLU A 122 16.00 5.18 -2.81
N THR A 123 16.47 6.42 -2.75
CA THR A 123 17.16 6.96 -1.58
C THR A 123 16.25 7.05 -0.36
N PHE A 124 15.00 7.50 -0.55
CA PHE A 124 14.06 7.72 0.54
C PHE A 124 13.11 6.55 0.79
N TYR A 125 13.18 5.51 -0.03
CA TYR A 125 12.24 4.39 0.07
C TYR A 125 12.22 3.72 1.46
N PRO A 126 13.36 3.44 2.12
CA PRO A 126 13.32 2.83 3.46
C PRO A 126 12.53 3.65 4.47
N LEU A 127 12.64 4.99 4.40
CA LEU A 127 11.89 5.89 5.26
C LEU A 127 10.39 5.84 4.95
N ILE A 128 10.04 5.84 3.66
CA ILE A 128 8.65 5.76 3.20
C ILE A 128 8.02 4.45 3.64
N GLU A 129 8.71 3.34 3.47
CA GLU A 129 8.22 2.02 3.86
C GLU A 129 7.97 1.93 5.36
N ASN A 130 8.89 2.43 6.18
CA ASN A 130 8.72 2.44 7.63
C ASN A 130 7.53 3.28 8.05
N LYS A 131 7.32 4.44 7.44
CA LYS A 131 6.17 5.30 7.74
C LYS A 131 4.86 4.64 7.31
N MET A 132 4.86 3.95 6.18
CA MET A 132 3.69 3.22 5.71
C MET A 132 3.29 2.13 6.70
N ILE A 133 4.24 1.31 7.11
CA ILE A 133 4.00 0.21 8.05
C ILE A 133 3.47 0.76 9.38
N LYS A 134 4.10 1.80 9.91
CA LYS A 134 3.65 2.43 11.17
C LYS A 134 2.26 3.03 11.02
N SER A 135 1.94 3.62 9.89
CA SER A 135 0.61 4.19 9.63
C SER A 135 -0.47 3.11 9.69
N PHE A 136 -0.24 1.97 9.06
CA PHE A 136 -1.18 0.84 9.12
C PHE A 136 -1.27 0.25 10.53
N GLU A 137 -0.16 0.08 11.21
CA GLU A 137 -0.15 -0.43 12.58
C GLU A 137 -0.88 0.50 13.54
N ASN A 138 -0.62 1.80 13.48
CA ASN A 138 -1.29 2.79 14.30
C ASN A 138 -2.80 2.81 14.01
N ARG A 139 -3.18 2.69 12.75
CA ARG A 139 -4.60 2.61 12.37
C ARG A 139 -5.26 1.39 12.99
N ALA A 140 -4.60 0.24 12.95
CA ALA A 140 -5.10 -0.99 13.57
C ALA A 140 -5.27 -0.80 15.08
N ASN A 141 -4.31 -0.17 15.74
CA ASN A 141 -4.38 0.12 17.17
C ASN A 141 -5.54 1.04 17.52
N GLN A 142 -5.83 2.03 16.67
CA GLN A 142 -6.98 2.93 16.85
C GLN A 142 -8.31 2.21 16.72
N LEU A 143 -8.41 1.28 15.77
CA LEU A 143 -9.69 0.64 15.44
C LEU A 143 -9.99 -0.59 16.29
N PHE A 144 -8.97 -1.31 16.77
CA PHE A 144 -9.14 -2.64 17.37
C PHE A 144 -8.59 -2.79 18.78
N ASN A 145 -8.12 -1.73 19.40
CA ASN A 145 -7.66 -1.78 20.78
C ASN A 145 -8.61 -1.04 21.72
#